data_bcd0b703adddbaab202d576adca05e5a
#
_entry.id   bcd0b703adddbaab202d576adca05e5a
#
_cell.length_a   1.000
_cell.length_b   1.000
_cell.length_c   1.000
_cell.angle_alpha   90.00
_cell.angle_beta   90.00
_cell.angle_gamma   90.00
#
_symmetry.space_group_name_H-M   'P 1'
#
loop_
_entity.id
_entity.type
_entity.pdbx_description
1 polymer ?
#
loop_
_entity_poly.entity_id
_entity_poly.type
_entity_poly.pdbx_seq_one_letter_code
_entity_poly.pdbx_strand_id
1 'polypeptide(L)'
;MRRKDDEKEQRIKEAVIEVVLAEGFGGASISKIAKQAEVSPATVYIYHENKESMLQSIYVECAEELYEDLIRGVQGEQDGEIIIENLIREYYKFMIHHEKLFSFVEQFGSSPALTHKCSQISGINKMMCLLQKWQETNIFRSYNAINVYALLFHPVKMLAAKAILYNVDTTQLLEELIHITQETLLEK
;
A
#
# COMPACT_ATOMS: atom_id res chain seq x y z
N MET A 1 9.03 -16.20 -24.83
CA MET A 1 7.65 -15.68 -25.04
C MET A 1 7.14 -15.06 -23.74
N ARG A 2 7.20 -15.74 -22.60
CA ARG A 2 6.78 -15.26 -21.25
C ARG A 2 7.36 -13.88 -20.87
N ARG A 3 8.67 -13.66 -21.01
CA ARG A 3 9.38 -12.41 -20.65
C ARG A 3 8.87 -11.14 -21.40
N LYS A 4 8.43 -11.26 -22.65
CA LYS A 4 7.86 -10.12 -23.41
C LYS A 4 6.42 -9.79 -23.00
N ASP A 5 5.70 -10.75 -22.45
CA ASP A 5 4.35 -10.54 -21.95
C ASP A 5 4.41 -9.87 -20.58
N ASP A 6 5.33 -10.29 -19.70
CA ASP A 6 5.58 -9.66 -18.39
C ASP A 6 5.99 -8.18 -18.55
N GLU A 7 6.84 -7.84 -19.54
CA GLU A 7 7.25 -6.46 -19.83
C GLU A 7 6.10 -5.57 -20.31
N LYS A 8 5.13 -6.12 -21.05
CA LYS A 8 3.95 -5.35 -21.49
C LYS A 8 2.97 -5.11 -20.34
N GLU A 9 2.75 -6.13 -19.54
CA GLU A 9 1.89 -6.04 -18.36
C GLU A 9 2.42 -4.98 -17.38
N GLN A 10 3.72 -4.97 -17.13
CA GLN A 10 4.38 -3.96 -16.31
C GLN A 10 4.22 -2.54 -16.87
N ARG A 11 4.40 -2.34 -18.19
CA ARG A 11 4.18 -1.04 -18.82
C ARG A 11 2.72 -0.59 -18.75
N ILE A 12 1.76 -1.52 -18.84
CA ILE A 12 0.34 -1.21 -18.67
C ILE A 12 0.08 -0.77 -17.22
N LYS A 13 0.63 -1.46 -16.23
CA LYS A 13 0.54 -1.08 -14.80
C LYS A 13 1.06 0.34 -14.57
N GLU A 14 2.25 0.65 -15.04
CA GLU A 14 2.87 1.97 -14.90
C GLU A 14 2.04 3.06 -15.60
N ALA A 15 1.56 2.79 -16.81
CA ALA A 15 0.69 3.70 -17.56
C ALA A 15 -0.65 3.97 -16.86
N VAL A 16 -1.24 2.95 -16.24
CA VAL A 16 -2.46 3.12 -15.44
C VAL A 16 -2.23 4.05 -14.28
N ILE A 17 -1.17 3.83 -13.51
CA ILE A 17 -0.82 4.68 -12.37
C ILE A 17 -0.63 6.13 -12.84
N GLU A 18 0.15 6.36 -13.88
CA GLU A 18 0.42 7.72 -14.39
C GLU A 18 -0.83 8.43 -14.91
N VAL A 19 -1.64 7.75 -15.72
CA VAL A 19 -2.88 8.33 -16.27
C VAL A 19 -3.89 8.64 -15.18
N VAL A 20 -4.03 7.76 -14.19
CA VAL A 20 -4.95 7.98 -13.07
C VAL A 20 -4.48 9.13 -12.19
N LEU A 21 -3.20 9.24 -11.90
CA LEU A 21 -2.66 10.36 -11.13
C LEU A 21 -2.82 11.70 -11.84
N ALA A 22 -2.69 11.72 -13.18
CA ALA A 22 -2.80 12.94 -13.97
C ALA A 22 -4.25 13.40 -14.20
N GLU A 23 -5.18 12.47 -14.43
CA GLU A 23 -6.52 12.78 -14.92
C GLU A 23 -7.66 12.26 -14.02
N GLY A 24 -7.31 11.54 -12.94
CA GLY A 24 -8.27 10.84 -12.09
C GLY A 24 -8.89 9.61 -12.75
N PHE A 25 -9.66 8.84 -11.96
CA PHE A 25 -10.34 7.63 -12.45
C PHE A 25 -11.35 7.90 -13.58
N GLY A 26 -12.05 9.03 -13.51
CA GLY A 26 -13.03 9.43 -14.54
C GLY A 26 -12.38 9.76 -15.87
N GLY A 27 -11.21 10.40 -15.86
CA GLY A 27 -10.45 10.81 -17.04
C GLY A 27 -9.66 9.67 -17.70
N ALA A 28 -9.33 8.61 -16.94
CA ALA A 28 -8.62 7.44 -17.46
C ALA A 28 -9.50 6.65 -18.46
N SER A 29 -8.88 6.21 -19.57
CA SER A 29 -9.51 5.34 -20.56
C SER A 29 -8.52 4.33 -21.11
N ILE A 30 -9.02 3.18 -21.60
CA ILE A 30 -8.20 2.14 -22.21
C ILE A 30 -7.32 2.69 -23.34
N SER A 31 -7.86 3.60 -24.16
CA SER A 31 -7.11 4.19 -25.27
C SER A 31 -5.95 5.07 -24.80
N LYS A 32 -6.14 5.87 -23.73
CA LYS A 32 -5.09 6.70 -23.15
C LYS A 32 -3.99 5.86 -22.51
N ILE A 33 -4.40 4.84 -21.75
CA ILE A 33 -3.49 3.89 -21.08
C ILE A 33 -2.69 3.10 -22.12
N ALA A 34 -3.33 2.58 -23.17
CA ALA A 34 -2.65 1.87 -24.25
C ALA A 34 -1.62 2.76 -24.95
N LYS A 35 -1.97 4.04 -25.21
CA LYS A 35 -1.05 5.01 -25.80
C LYS A 35 0.15 5.28 -24.88
N GLN A 36 -0.08 5.48 -23.59
CA GLN A 36 0.96 5.71 -22.58
C GLN A 36 1.89 4.49 -22.43
N ALA A 37 1.31 3.29 -22.44
CA ALA A 37 2.04 2.02 -22.35
C ALA A 37 2.73 1.61 -23.66
N GLU A 38 2.57 2.38 -24.76
CA GLU A 38 3.07 2.06 -26.10
C GLU A 38 2.60 0.67 -26.61
N VAL A 39 1.33 0.35 -26.37
CA VAL A 39 0.69 -0.86 -26.85
C VAL A 39 -0.62 -0.54 -27.58
N SER A 40 -1.19 -1.50 -28.28
CA SER A 40 -2.53 -1.36 -28.86
C SER A 40 -3.61 -1.48 -27.77
N PRO A 41 -4.79 -0.85 -27.92
CA PRO A 41 -5.92 -1.11 -27.03
C PRO A 41 -6.32 -2.59 -26.97
N ALA A 42 -6.19 -3.31 -28.10
CA ALA A 42 -6.43 -4.74 -28.13
C ALA A 42 -5.46 -5.52 -27.24
N THR A 43 -4.22 -5.05 -27.07
CA THR A 43 -3.25 -5.64 -26.15
C THR A 43 -3.70 -5.48 -24.70
N VAL A 44 -4.24 -4.32 -24.32
CA VAL A 44 -4.76 -4.10 -22.96
C VAL A 44 -5.91 -5.07 -22.66
N TYR A 45 -6.80 -5.31 -23.62
CA TYR A 45 -7.91 -6.24 -23.47
C TYR A 45 -7.48 -7.72 -23.39
N ILE A 46 -6.24 -8.07 -23.73
CA ILE A 46 -5.70 -9.41 -23.48
C ILE A 46 -5.51 -9.67 -21.98
N TYR A 47 -5.12 -8.64 -21.23
CA TYR A 47 -4.83 -8.73 -19.78
C TYR A 47 -6.03 -8.37 -18.91
N HIS A 48 -6.90 -7.47 -19.38
CA HIS A 48 -8.00 -6.92 -18.58
C HIS A 48 -9.29 -6.84 -19.39
N GLU A 49 -10.37 -7.37 -18.84
CA GLU A 49 -11.68 -7.43 -19.51
C GLU A 49 -12.27 -6.04 -19.77
N ASN A 50 -12.11 -5.13 -18.83
CA ASN A 50 -12.61 -3.75 -18.91
C ASN A 50 -11.77 -2.81 -18.02
N LYS A 51 -12.07 -1.51 -18.08
CA LYS A 51 -11.35 -0.47 -17.33
C LYS A 51 -11.44 -0.70 -15.82
N GLU A 52 -12.61 -1.02 -15.32
CA GLU A 52 -12.87 -1.20 -13.88
C GLU A 52 -12.09 -2.39 -13.33
N SER A 53 -12.11 -3.53 -14.03
CA SER A 53 -11.36 -4.72 -13.63
C SER A 53 -9.84 -4.49 -13.68
N MET A 54 -9.36 -3.74 -14.67
CA MET A 54 -7.95 -3.33 -14.78
C MET A 54 -7.52 -2.47 -13.58
N LEU A 55 -8.28 -1.42 -13.28
CA LEU A 55 -7.97 -0.53 -12.15
C LEU A 55 -7.97 -1.30 -10.82
N GLN A 56 -8.93 -2.20 -10.63
CA GLN A 56 -9.03 -3.02 -9.42
C GLN A 56 -7.87 -4.01 -9.29
N SER A 57 -7.51 -4.73 -10.37
CA SER A 57 -6.43 -5.71 -10.33
C SER A 57 -5.08 -5.04 -10.03
N ILE A 58 -4.81 -3.90 -10.64
CA ILE A 58 -3.57 -3.15 -10.40
C ILE A 58 -3.54 -2.58 -8.98
N TYR A 59 -4.67 -2.08 -8.47
CA TYR A 59 -4.75 -1.66 -7.06
C TYR A 59 -4.45 -2.79 -6.08
N VAL A 60 -5.07 -3.96 -6.29
CA VAL A 60 -4.84 -5.15 -5.46
C VAL A 60 -3.36 -5.56 -5.52
N GLU A 61 -2.78 -5.62 -6.70
CA GLU A 61 -1.36 -5.97 -6.90
C GLU A 61 -0.43 -5.00 -6.14
N CYS A 62 -0.67 -3.68 -6.29
CA CYS A 62 0.12 -2.66 -5.59
C CYS A 62 -0.01 -2.75 -4.06
N ALA A 63 -1.20 -3.06 -3.56
CA ALA A 63 -1.44 -3.23 -2.14
C ALA A 63 -0.81 -4.53 -1.60
N GLU A 64 -0.88 -5.64 -2.36
CA GLU A 64 -0.23 -6.90 -1.98
C GLU A 64 1.29 -6.74 -1.88
N GLU A 65 1.93 -6.07 -2.84
CA GLU A 65 3.36 -5.77 -2.83
C GLU A 65 3.79 -5.08 -1.53
N LEU A 66 3.05 -4.04 -1.11
CA LEU A 66 3.28 -3.34 0.15
C LEU A 66 3.19 -4.29 1.35
N TYR A 67 2.08 -5.04 1.46
CA TYR A 67 1.86 -5.89 2.64
C TYR A 67 2.83 -7.08 2.69
N GLU A 68 3.27 -7.61 1.56
CA GLU A 68 4.30 -8.65 1.51
C GLU A 68 5.62 -8.16 2.08
N ASP A 69 6.03 -6.93 1.76
CA ASP A 69 7.25 -6.33 2.29
C ASP A 69 7.15 -6.09 3.79
N LEU A 70 6.03 -5.53 4.27
CA LEU A 70 5.78 -5.32 5.70
C LEU A 70 5.81 -6.63 6.49
N ILE A 71 5.12 -7.67 6.00
CA ILE A 71 5.06 -8.97 6.68
C ILE A 71 6.44 -9.63 6.70
N ARG A 72 7.21 -9.51 5.63
CA ARG A 72 8.58 -10.03 5.54
C ARG A 72 9.50 -9.36 6.57
N GLY A 73 9.35 -8.06 6.78
CA GLY A 73 10.14 -7.28 7.74
C GLY A 73 9.92 -7.66 9.20
N VAL A 74 8.83 -8.37 9.52
CA VAL A 74 8.49 -8.79 10.90
C VAL A 74 8.35 -10.29 11.07
N GLN A 75 8.72 -11.06 10.04
CA GLN A 75 8.57 -12.52 10.04
C GLN A 75 9.47 -13.17 11.09
N GLY A 76 8.86 -13.85 12.06
CA GLY A 76 9.56 -14.57 13.13
C GLY A 76 9.99 -13.69 14.31
N GLU A 77 9.78 -12.37 14.22
CA GLU A 77 10.10 -11.45 15.32
C GLU A 77 9.10 -11.60 16.48
N GLN A 78 9.57 -11.49 17.71
CA GLN A 78 8.78 -11.59 18.94
C GLN A 78 8.98 -10.40 19.88
N ASP A 79 9.95 -9.54 19.59
CA ASP A 79 10.15 -8.30 20.33
C ASP A 79 9.18 -7.24 19.79
N GLY A 80 8.26 -6.79 20.66
CA GLY A 80 7.23 -5.83 20.29
C GLY A 80 7.80 -4.47 19.87
N GLU A 81 8.92 -4.02 20.45
CA GLU A 81 9.57 -2.77 20.08
C GLU A 81 10.12 -2.86 18.66
N ILE A 82 10.81 -3.97 18.34
CA ILE A 82 11.37 -4.23 17.01
C ILE A 82 10.25 -4.40 15.96
N ILE A 83 9.16 -5.11 16.30
CA ILE A 83 8.02 -5.26 15.40
C ILE A 83 7.42 -3.90 15.02
N ILE A 84 7.15 -3.04 16.01
CA ILE A 84 6.56 -1.72 15.76
C ILE A 84 7.52 -0.86 14.94
N GLU A 85 8.78 -0.82 15.30
CA GLU A 85 9.80 -0.07 14.59
C GLU A 85 9.90 -0.51 13.13
N ASN A 86 10.02 -1.80 12.86
CA ASN A 86 10.12 -2.34 11.51
C ASN A 86 8.87 -2.04 10.67
N LEU A 87 7.66 -2.24 11.22
CA LEU A 87 6.41 -1.93 10.51
C LEU A 87 6.33 -0.46 10.12
N ILE A 88 6.63 0.44 11.06
CA ILE A 88 6.55 1.89 10.82
C ILE A 88 7.62 2.33 9.82
N ARG A 89 8.87 1.90 9.97
CA ARG A 89 9.98 2.27 9.09
C ARG A 89 9.81 1.73 7.67
N GLU A 90 9.48 0.45 7.53
CA GLU A 90 9.30 -0.14 6.19
C GLU A 90 8.07 0.45 5.48
N TYR A 91 6.99 0.73 6.21
CA TYR A 91 5.83 1.40 5.63
C TYR A 91 6.15 2.83 5.18
N TYR A 92 6.84 3.62 6.01
CA TYR A 92 7.31 4.96 5.66
C TYR A 92 8.24 4.94 4.44
N LYS A 93 9.24 4.06 4.46
CA LYS A 93 10.22 3.88 3.40
C LYS A 93 9.55 3.50 2.07
N PHE A 94 8.59 2.57 2.11
CA PHE A 94 7.82 2.20 0.93
C PHE A 94 7.13 3.42 0.31
N MET A 95 6.44 4.22 1.11
CA MET A 95 5.75 5.41 0.62
C MET A 95 6.69 6.45 -0.01
N ILE A 96 7.85 6.67 0.60
CA ILE A 96 8.85 7.63 0.07
C ILE A 96 9.48 7.13 -1.23
N HIS A 97 9.81 5.83 -1.33
CA HIS A 97 10.46 5.29 -2.53
C HIS A 97 9.47 5.00 -3.67
N HIS A 98 8.20 4.76 -3.36
CA HIS A 98 7.16 4.43 -4.31
C HIS A 98 6.04 5.48 -4.34
N GLU A 99 6.42 6.77 -4.39
CA GLU A 99 5.51 7.92 -4.28
C GLU A 99 4.30 7.83 -5.22
N LYS A 100 4.53 7.50 -6.51
CA LYS A 100 3.45 7.37 -7.49
C LYS A 100 2.48 6.23 -7.13
N LEU A 101 3.03 5.10 -6.73
CA LEU A 101 2.25 3.92 -6.33
C LEU A 101 1.45 4.20 -5.06
N PHE A 102 2.08 4.82 -4.07
CA PHE A 102 1.39 5.26 -2.85
C PHE A 102 0.26 6.23 -3.15
N SER A 103 0.51 7.27 -3.95
CA SER A 103 -0.49 8.26 -4.34
C SER A 103 -1.66 7.62 -5.10
N PHE A 104 -1.40 6.65 -5.97
CA PHE A 104 -2.43 5.87 -6.67
C PHE A 104 -3.27 5.06 -5.69
N VAL A 105 -2.65 4.33 -4.75
CA VAL A 105 -3.36 3.52 -3.75
C VAL A 105 -4.23 4.40 -2.84
N GLU A 106 -3.74 5.55 -2.41
CA GLU A 106 -4.51 6.50 -1.60
C GLU A 106 -5.71 7.09 -2.37
N GLN A 107 -5.50 7.49 -3.61
CA GLN A 107 -6.57 8.01 -4.46
C GLN A 107 -7.63 6.94 -4.74
N PHE A 108 -7.22 5.69 -4.93
CA PHE A 108 -8.12 4.56 -5.12
C PHE A 108 -8.89 4.24 -3.84
N GLY A 109 -8.21 4.17 -2.69
CA GLY A 109 -8.80 3.86 -1.39
C GLY A 109 -9.86 4.86 -0.93
N SER A 110 -9.76 6.12 -1.39
CA SER A 110 -10.75 7.16 -1.10
C SER A 110 -12.01 7.10 -2.00
N SER A 111 -12.07 6.21 -3.00
CA SER A 111 -13.20 6.06 -3.91
C SER A 111 -14.14 4.92 -3.49
N PRO A 112 -15.34 5.20 -2.91
CA PRO A 112 -16.26 4.15 -2.46
C PRO A 112 -16.69 3.18 -3.57
N ALA A 113 -16.80 3.66 -4.82
CA ALA A 113 -17.19 2.84 -5.97
C ALA A 113 -16.14 1.76 -6.32
N LEU A 114 -14.90 1.94 -5.93
CA LEU A 114 -13.78 1.06 -6.26
C LEU A 114 -13.37 0.15 -5.08
N THR A 115 -13.67 0.57 -3.84
CA THR A 115 -13.22 -0.11 -2.61
C THR A 115 -14.05 -1.34 -2.24
N HIS A 116 -15.18 -1.62 -2.91
CA HIS A 116 -16.03 -2.79 -2.61
C HIS A 116 -15.28 -4.15 -2.65
N LYS A 117 -14.07 -4.20 -3.20
CA LYS A 117 -13.23 -5.40 -3.26
C LYS A 117 -11.96 -5.34 -2.40
N CYS A 118 -11.80 -4.32 -1.56
CA CYS A 118 -10.64 -4.25 -0.65
C CYS A 118 -10.55 -5.44 0.33
N SER A 119 -11.69 -6.09 0.65
CA SER A 119 -11.73 -7.33 1.42
C SER A 119 -11.03 -8.52 0.74
N GLN A 120 -10.63 -8.38 -0.53
CA GLN A 120 -9.92 -9.41 -1.29
C GLN A 120 -8.39 -9.27 -1.22
N ILE A 121 -7.86 -8.21 -0.60
CA ILE A 121 -6.42 -8.04 -0.42
C ILE A 121 -5.96 -9.01 0.65
N SER A 122 -5.25 -10.06 0.22
CA SER A 122 -4.73 -11.13 1.08
C SER A 122 -3.75 -10.58 2.12
N GLY A 123 -2.91 -9.61 1.73
CA GLY A 123 -1.93 -8.97 2.59
C GLY A 123 -2.55 -8.24 3.77
N ILE A 124 -3.66 -7.51 3.57
CA ILE A 124 -4.42 -6.88 4.66
C ILE A 124 -4.91 -7.95 5.64
N ASN A 125 -5.51 -9.02 5.14
CA ASN A 125 -6.04 -10.09 5.98
C ASN A 125 -4.92 -10.78 6.77
N LYS A 126 -3.77 -11.06 6.14
CA LYS A 126 -2.59 -11.61 6.82
C LYS A 126 -2.07 -10.67 7.90
N MET A 127 -1.99 -9.36 7.63
CA MET A 127 -1.59 -8.35 8.63
C MET A 127 -2.56 -8.34 9.81
N MET A 128 -3.87 -8.33 9.56
CA MET A 128 -4.88 -8.38 10.63
C MET A 128 -4.75 -9.64 11.49
N CYS A 129 -4.47 -10.80 10.88
CA CYS A 129 -4.19 -12.04 11.62
C CYS A 129 -2.91 -11.95 12.46
N LEU A 130 -1.85 -11.30 11.96
CA LEU A 130 -0.62 -11.08 12.73
C LEU A 130 -0.87 -10.15 13.93
N LEU A 131 -1.59 -9.05 13.74
CA LEU A 131 -1.96 -8.14 14.82
C LEU A 131 -2.74 -8.87 15.92
N GLN A 132 -3.71 -9.68 15.54
CA GLN A 132 -4.48 -10.49 16.49
C GLN A 132 -3.58 -11.49 17.22
N LYS A 133 -2.69 -12.18 16.52
CA LYS A 133 -1.75 -13.13 17.12
C LYS A 133 -0.83 -12.46 18.14
N TRP A 134 -0.29 -11.27 17.83
CA TRP A 134 0.57 -10.53 18.77
C TRP A 134 -0.18 -10.07 20.02
N GLN A 135 -1.48 -9.80 19.92
CA GLN A 135 -2.33 -9.54 21.07
C GLN A 135 -2.60 -10.82 21.89
N GLU A 136 -2.91 -11.93 21.25
CA GLU A 136 -3.13 -13.24 21.92
C GLU A 136 -1.87 -13.75 22.64
N THR A 137 -0.68 -13.40 22.15
CA THR A 137 0.61 -13.74 22.77
C THR A 137 1.13 -12.66 23.72
N ASN A 138 0.33 -11.64 24.05
CA ASN A 138 0.67 -10.51 24.92
C ASN A 138 1.89 -9.71 24.47
N ILE A 139 2.26 -9.75 23.18
CA ILE A 139 3.27 -8.85 22.60
C ILE A 139 2.66 -7.44 22.50
N PHE A 140 1.42 -7.33 22.03
CA PHE A 140 0.66 -6.08 21.99
C PHE A 140 -0.48 -6.12 23.02
N ARG A 141 -0.82 -4.95 23.56
CA ARG A 141 -2.02 -4.78 24.40
C ARG A 141 -3.29 -5.21 23.67
N SER A 142 -4.23 -5.74 24.44
CA SER A 142 -5.52 -6.26 23.94
C SER A 142 -6.47 -5.11 23.57
N TYR A 143 -6.17 -4.40 22.50
CA TYR A 143 -7.06 -3.43 21.86
C TYR A 143 -7.81 -4.07 20.68
N ASN A 144 -8.81 -3.38 20.14
CA ASN A 144 -9.42 -3.81 18.88
C ASN A 144 -8.37 -3.75 17.76
N ALA A 145 -8.20 -4.83 16.99
CA ALA A 145 -7.18 -4.93 15.95
C ALA A 145 -7.27 -3.82 14.89
N ILE A 146 -8.48 -3.30 14.61
CA ILE A 146 -8.68 -2.15 13.71
C ILE A 146 -8.03 -0.89 14.28
N ASN A 147 -8.13 -0.66 15.60
CA ASN A 147 -7.50 0.49 16.25
C ASN A 147 -5.98 0.34 16.26
N VAL A 148 -5.46 -0.87 16.51
CA VAL A 148 -4.01 -1.15 16.43
C VAL A 148 -3.49 -0.88 15.02
N TYR A 149 -4.20 -1.38 14.01
CA TYR A 149 -3.89 -1.10 12.60
C TYR A 149 -3.87 0.40 12.30
N ALA A 150 -4.89 1.14 12.75
CA ALA A 150 -4.98 2.57 12.53
C ALA A 150 -3.82 3.34 13.20
N LEU A 151 -3.45 2.97 14.43
CA LEU A 151 -2.33 3.59 15.15
C LEU A 151 -0.98 3.31 14.48
N LEU A 152 -0.77 2.11 13.95
CA LEU A 152 0.46 1.74 13.26
C LEU A 152 0.63 2.46 11.92
N PHE A 153 -0.43 2.63 11.13
CA PHE A 153 -0.28 3.00 9.73
C PHE A 153 -0.78 4.41 9.38
N HIS A 154 -1.87 4.92 9.99
CA HIS A 154 -2.41 6.22 9.58
C HIS A 154 -1.50 7.42 9.90
N PRO A 155 -0.85 7.51 11.09
CA PRO A 155 0.07 8.61 11.35
C PRO A 155 1.30 8.59 10.43
N VAL A 156 1.79 7.40 10.08
CA VAL A 156 2.92 7.25 9.15
C VAL A 156 2.58 7.79 7.77
N LYS A 157 1.37 7.54 7.27
CA LYS A 157 0.87 8.13 6.01
C LYS A 157 0.94 9.65 6.04
N MET A 158 0.50 10.25 7.14
CA MET A 158 0.52 11.71 7.29
C MET A 158 1.96 12.24 7.21
N LEU A 159 2.91 11.59 7.86
CA LEU A 159 4.32 12.00 7.83
C LEU A 159 4.92 11.84 6.44
N ALA A 160 4.68 10.73 5.77
CA ALA A 160 5.17 10.50 4.41
C ALA A 160 4.57 11.51 3.41
N ALA A 161 3.27 11.75 3.48
CA ALA A 161 2.62 12.77 2.64
C ALA A 161 3.21 14.17 2.88
N LYS A 162 3.51 14.52 4.13
CA LYS A 162 4.15 15.79 4.47
C LYS A 162 5.58 15.88 3.90
N ALA A 163 6.37 14.81 4.01
CA ALA A 163 7.72 14.74 3.45
C ALA A 163 7.69 14.93 1.92
N ILE A 164 6.79 14.23 1.23
CA ILE A 164 6.67 14.27 -0.23
C ILE A 164 6.16 15.63 -0.71
N LEU A 165 5.04 16.13 -0.16
CA LEU A 165 4.37 17.34 -0.66
C LEU A 165 5.14 18.63 -0.35
N TYR A 166 5.83 18.68 0.79
CA TYR A 166 6.49 19.89 1.26
C TYR A 166 8.02 19.79 1.25
N ASN A 167 8.57 18.65 0.84
CA ASN A 167 10.01 18.37 0.84
C ASN A 167 10.67 18.68 2.20
N VAL A 168 10.03 18.24 3.30
CA VAL A 168 10.51 18.44 4.68
C VAL A 168 11.12 17.15 5.21
N ASP A 169 12.21 17.30 5.97
CA ASP A 169 12.76 16.19 6.75
C ASP A 169 11.80 15.85 7.91
N THR A 170 11.31 14.63 7.92
CA THR A 170 10.42 14.10 8.95
C THR A 170 11.07 13.03 9.81
N THR A 171 12.39 12.87 9.74
CA THR A 171 13.13 11.83 10.47
C THR A 171 12.86 11.86 11.97
N GLN A 172 12.99 13.04 12.60
CA GLN A 172 12.75 13.18 14.03
C GLN A 172 11.30 12.91 14.42
N LEU A 173 10.34 13.31 13.57
CA LEU A 173 8.92 13.04 13.78
C LEU A 173 8.61 11.54 13.67
N LEU A 174 9.32 10.83 12.80
CA LEU A 174 9.18 9.38 12.65
C LEU A 174 9.70 8.65 13.89
N GLU A 175 10.86 9.06 14.43
CA GLU A 175 11.39 8.49 15.67
C GLU A 175 10.43 8.71 16.85
N GLU A 176 9.90 9.92 16.99
CA GLU A 176 8.92 10.25 18.03
C GLU A 176 7.64 9.41 17.85
N LEU A 177 7.15 9.23 16.62
CA LEU A 177 5.98 8.40 16.33
C LEU A 177 6.20 6.94 16.71
N ILE A 178 7.38 6.38 16.40
CA ILE A 178 7.75 5.01 16.80
C ILE A 178 7.65 4.88 18.31
N HIS A 179 8.27 5.81 19.06
CA HIS A 179 8.27 5.77 20.52
C HIS A 179 6.86 5.88 21.11
N ILE A 180 6.04 6.83 20.64
CA ILE A 180 4.64 6.99 21.07
C ILE A 180 3.84 5.70 20.80
N THR A 181 4.07 5.08 19.65
CA THR A 181 3.36 3.85 19.27
C THR A 181 3.76 2.69 20.17
N GLN A 182 5.06 2.54 20.47
CA GLN A 182 5.58 1.53 21.38
C GLN A 182 4.98 1.72 22.80
N GLU A 183 5.01 2.94 23.35
CA GLU A 183 4.40 3.24 24.66
C GLU A 183 2.89 2.95 24.71
N THR A 184 2.20 3.12 23.58
CA THR A 184 0.75 2.91 23.50
C THR A 184 0.40 1.44 23.38
N LEU A 185 1.12 0.68 22.56
CA LEU A 185 0.77 -0.68 22.18
C LEU A 185 1.44 -1.76 23.04
N LEU A 186 2.57 -1.47 23.72
CA LEU A 186 3.28 -2.44 24.56
C LEU A 186 2.90 -2.29 26.03
N GLU A 187 2.86 -3.42 26.74
CA GLU A 187 2.79 -3.40 28.21
C GLU A 187 4.16 -3.02 28.77
N LYS A 188 4.16 -2.15 29.81
CA LYS A 188 5.38 -1.79 30.55
C LYS A 188 5.71 -2.87 31.56
#